data_10dfa6624ef8c5a13e181640f2df2dad
#
_entry.id   10dfa6624ef8c5a13e181640f2df2dad
#
_cell.length_a   1.000
_cell.length_b   1.000
_cell.length_c   1.000
_cell.angle_alpha   90.00
_cell.angle_beta   90.00
_cell.angle_gamma   90.00
#
_symmetry.space_group_name_H-M   'P 1'
#
loop_
_entity.id
_entity.type
_entity.pdbx_description
1 polymer ?
#
loop_
_entity_poly.entity_id
_entity_poly.type
_entity_poly.pdbx_seq_one_letter_code
_entity_poly.pdbx_strand_id
1 'polypeptide(L)'
;TVVVDQILQKEVPVYLRTNGAVAPYYELQHTDIQPDRVIIQGKSSLLADINAVETVPIDISGMTADKELLGILQLPEGVTAQTDSTEFRADAEIAVRLYVQPIQDERKLEANIVAKNIADGLACVMNPEKVSFVLNGNAEWLATQPLLDTVLFYVDCTGLAEGTYTLPVQVETSNETAQKS
;
A
#
# COMPACT_ATOMS: atom_id res chain seq x y z
N THR A 1 -11.45 -17.42 -54.62
CA THR A 1 -11.64 -18.33 -53.46
C THR A 1 -12.52 -17.63 -52.46
N VAL A 2 -13.67 -18.18 -52.11
CA VAL A 2 -14.58 -17.69 -51.08
C VAL A 2 -14.34 -18.53 -49.84
N VAL A 3 -14.03 -17.91 -48.70
CA VAL A 3 -13.94 -18.55 -47.40
C VAL A 3 -15.17 -18.13 -46.59
N VAL A 4 -15.97 -19.12 -46.19
CA VAL A 4 -17.13 -18.91 -45.29
C VAL A 4 -16.70 -19.29 -43.90
N ASP A 5 -16.79 -18.37 -42.93
CA ASP A 5 -16.47 -18.60 -41.54
C ASP A 5 -17.71 -18.35 -40.66
N GLN A 6 -17.82 -19.02 -39.54
CA GLN A 6 -18.95 -18.89 -38.62
C GLN A 6 -18.68 -17.80 -37.57
N ILE A 7 -19.67 -16.94 -37.34
CA ILE A 7 -19.63 -15.99 -36.22
C ILE A 7 -20.06 -16.72 -34.95
N LEU A 8 -19.19 -16.74 -33.96
CA LEU A 8 -19.42 -17.37 -32.66
C LEU A 8 -19.30 -16.33 -31.52
N GLN A 9 -19.80 -16.75 -30.37
CA GLN A 9 -19.63 -16.06 -29.12
C GLN A 9 -18.89 -16.97 -28.14
N LYS A 10 -18.01 -16.37 -27.33
CA LYS A 10 -17.24 -17.08 -26.32
C LYS A 10 -17.08 -16.19 -25.09
N GLU A 11 -17.33 -16.74 -23.92
CA GLU A 11 -17.05 -16.08 -22.65
C GLU A 11 -15.59 -16.27 -22.26
N VAL A 12 -14.91 -15.18 -21.93
CA VAL A 12 -13.49 -15.19 -21.56
C VAL A 12 -13.24 -14.29 -20.34
N PRO A 13 -12.25 -14.62 -19.50
CA PRO A 13 -11.83 -13.76 -18.40
C PRO A 13 -11.12 -12.51 -18.92
N VAL A 14 -11.18 -11.45 -18.12
CA VAL A 14 -10.49 -10.18 -18.35
C VAL A 14 -9.31 -10.06 -17.39
N TYR A 15 -8.15 -9.68 -17.91
CA TYR A 15 -6.96 -9.37 -17.11
C TYR A 15 -6.57 -7.90 -17.23
N LEU A 16 -6.30 -7.30 -16.11
CA LEU A 16 -5.82 -5.94 -16.04
C LEU A 16 -4.33 -5.88 -16.43
N ARG A 17 -3.98 -4.99 -17.34
CA ARG A 17 -2.59 -4.59 -17.58
C ARG A 17 -2.33 -3.22 -16.99
N THR A 18 -1.25 -3.11 -16.24
CA THR A 18 -0.77 -1.84 -15.69
C THR A 18 0.59 -1.49 -16.27
N ASN A 19 0.90 -0.20 -16.30
CA ASN A 19 2.20 0.34 -16.69
C ASN A 19 2.68 1.32 -15.59
N GLY A 20 4.01 1.39 -15.41
CA GLY A 20 4.60 2.21 -14.35
C GLY A 20 4.60 1.55 -12.99
N ALA A 21 4.86 2.34 -11.95
CA ALA A 21 4.85 1.92 -10.55
C ALA A 21 4.17 2.98 -9.69
N VAL A 22 3.51 2.57 -8.63
CA VAL A 22 2.96 3.47 -7.60
C VAL A 22 4.08 4.30 -6.97
N ALA A 23 3.72 5.36 -6.25
CA ALA A 23 4.70 6.23 -5.58
C ALA A 23 5.60 5.44 -4.60
N PRO A 24 6.84 5.90 -4.34
CA PRO A 24 7.68 5.35 -3.28
C PRO A 24 6.91 5.28 -1.96
N TYR A 25 7.15 4.23 -1.17
CA TYR A 25 6.47 3.96 0.10
C TYR A 25 4.96 3.65 0.00
N TYR A 26 4.46 3.39 -1.21
CA TYR A 26 3.11 2.92 -1.47
C TYR A 26 3.13 1.58 -2.19
N GLU A 27 2.06 0.82 -2.05
CA GLU A 27 1.87 -0.45 -2.76
C GLU A 27 0.47 -0.55 -3.37
N LEU A 28 0.39 -1.20 -4.52
CA LEU A 28 -0.88 -1.60 -5.12
C LEU A 28 -1.32 -2.89 -4.43
N GLN A 29 -2.25 -2.78 -3.49
CA GLN A 29 -2.65 -3.87 -2.63
C GLN A 29 -3.61 -4.83 -3.33
N HIS A 30 -4.55 -4.26 -4.09
CA HIS A 30 -5.65 -4.98 -4.70
C HIS A 30 -6.15 -4.25 -5.94
N THR A 31 -6.71 -5.02 -6.88
CA THR A 31 -7.38 -4.49 -8.08
C THR A 31 -8.72 -5.18 -8.25
N ASP A 32 -9.77 -4.41 -8.51
CA ASP A 32 -11.11 -4.90 -8.82
C ASP A 32 -11.46 -4.57 -10.26
N ILE A 33 -12.05 -5.53 -10.97
CA ILE A 33 -12.45 -5.40 -12.36
C ILE A 33 -13.91 -5.83 -12.47
N GLN A 34 -14.75 -5.00 -13.07
CA GLN A 34 -16.15 -5.34 -13.30
C GLN A 34 -16.60 -4.95 -14.71
N PRO A 35 -17.12 -5.93 -15.48
CA PRO A 35 -17.13 -7.36 -15.21
C PRO A 35 -15.74 -8.01 -15.31
N ASP A 36 -15.49 -9.07 -14.56
CA ASP A 36 -14.27 -9.89 -14.60
C ASP A 36 -14.24 -10.89 -15.78
N ARG A 37 -15.38 -11.07 -16.43
CA ARG A 37 -15.58 -11.90 -17.62
C ARG A 37 -16.44 -11.16 -18.63
N VAL A 38 -16.14 -11.36 -19.91
CA VAL A 38 -16.87 -10.72 -21.00
C VAL A 38 -17.21 -11.75 -22.08
N ILE A 39 -18.28 -11.51 -22.82
CA ILE A 39 -18.63 -12.29 -23.99
C ILE A 39 -18.00 -11.62 -25.20
N ILE A 40 -17.10 -12.31 -25.89
CA ILE A 40 -16.52 -11.86 -27.14
C ILE A 40 -17.24 -12.49 -28.34
N GLN A 41 -17.33 -11.74 -29.41
CA GLN A 41 -17.95 -12.18 -30.68
C GLN A 41 -16.99 -11.96 -31.86
N GLY A 42 -16.89 -12.92 -32.73
CA GLY A 42 -16.04 -12.84 -33.91
C GLY A 42 -16.09 -14.11 -34.74
N LYS A 43 -15.23 -14.17 -35.76
CA LYS A 43 -15.09 -15.40 -36.59
C LYS A 43 -14.55 -16.54 -35.73
N SER A 44 -15.05 -17.77 -35.97
CA SER A 44 -14.64 -18.94 -35.18
C SER A 44 -13.13 -19.18 -35.23
N SER A 45 -12.49 -18.92 -36.36
CA SER A 45 -11.04 -19.03 -36.54
C SER A 45 -10.26 -18.04 -35.68
N LEU A 46 -10.81 -16.83 -35.42
CA LEU A 46 -10.18 -15.83 -34.58
C LEU A 46 -10.38 -16.14 -33.08
N LEU A 47 -11.58 -16.64 -32.72
CA LEU A 47 -11.91 -16.91 -31.31
C LEU A 47 -11.23 -18.17 -30.77
N ALA A 48 -10.79 -19.09 -31.64
CA ALA A 48 -10.16 -20.34 -31.24
C ALA A 48 -8.94 -20.14 -30.34
N ASP A 49 -8.13 -19.13 -30.65
CA ASP A 49 -6.87 -18.82 -29.92
C ASP A 49 -7.05 -17.84 -28.77
N ILE A 50 -8.23 -17.20 -28.63
CA ILE A 50 -8.49 -16.22 -27.57
C ILE A 50 -9.05 -16.94 -26.33
N ASN A 51 -8.25 -17.05 -25.30
CA ASN A 51 -8.64 -17.65 -24.01
C ASN A 51 -8.82 -16.62 -22.89
N ALA A 52 -8.39 -15.39 -23.10
CA ALA A 52 -8.53 -14.26 -22.19
C ALA A 52 -8.44 -12.95 -22.99
N VAL A 53 -8.92 -11.87 -22.41
CA VAL A 53 -8.80 -10.50 -22.92
C VAL A 53 -8.07 -9.66 -21.91
N GLU A 54 -7.19 -8.79 -22.36
CA GLU A 54 -6.48 -7.83 -21.51
C GLU A 54 -7.02 -6.41 -21.72
N THR A 55 -6.82 -5.54 -20.73
CA THR A 55 -7.06 -4.11 -20.92
C THR A 55 -5.88 -3.46 -21.65
N VAL A 56 -6.14 -2.34 -22.30
CA VAL A 56 -5.08 -1.38 -22.64
C VAL A 56 -4.35 -1.03 -21.33
N PRO A 57 -3.00 -0.95 -21.34
CA PRO A 57 -2.24 -0.71 -20.13
C PRO A 57 -2.68 0.58 -19.42
N ILE A 58 -2.99 0.47 -18.14
CA ILE A 58 -3.37 1.58 -17.26
C ILE A 58 -2.13 2.10 -16.55
N ASP A 59 -1.85 3.39 -16.69
CA ASP A 59 -0.73 4.04 -16.03
C ASP A 59 -1.04 4.23 -14.53
N ILE A 60 -0.22 3.59 -13.68
CA ILE A 60 -0.27 3.68 -12.22
C ILE A 60 0.88 4.51 -11.64
N SER A 61 1.67 5.17 -12.49
CA SER A 61 2.87 5.91 -12.08
C SER A 61 2.56 6.97 -11.03
N GLY A 62 3.26 6.90 -9.90
CA GLY A 62 3.19 7.89 -8.83
C GLY A 62 1.87 7.93 -8.07
N MET A 63 1.01 6.92 -8.17
CA MET A 63 -0.24 6.84 -7.42
C MET A 63 0.03 6.71 -5.91
N THR A 64 -0.74 7.49 -5.12
CA THR A 64 -0.69 7.53 -3.65
C THR A 64 -2.03 7.25 -2.98
N ALA A 65 -3.08 7.04 -3.76
CA ALA A 65 -4.45 6.82 -3.28
C ALA A 65 -5.21 5.90 -4.23
N ASP A 66 -6.32 5.36 -3.74
CA ASP A 66 -7.27 4.58 -4.52
C ASP A 66 -7.76 5.37 -5.74
N LYS A 67 -7.99 4.64 -6.82
CA LYS A 67 -8.49 5.22 -8.07
C LYS A 67 -9.50 4.31 -8.74
N GLU A 68 -10.61 4.91 -9.20
CA GLU A 68 -11.59 4.27 -10.04
C GLU A 68 -11.54 4.89 -11.45
N LEU A 69 -11.56 4.04 -12.48
CA LEU A 69 -11.45 4.46 -13.87
C LEU A 69 -12.09 3.42 -14.79
N LEU A 70 -12.27 3.80 -16.06
CA LEU A 70 -12.68 2.87 -17.11
C LEU A 70 -11.44 2.30 -17.82
N GLY A 71 -11.37 0.99 -17.93
CA GLY A 71 -10.37 0.27 -18.69
C GLY A 71 -10.94 -0.16 -20.04
N ILE A 72 -10.26 0.18 -21.13
CA ILE A 72 -10.64 -0.24 -22.48
C ILE A 72 -10.07 -1.64 -22.72
N LEU A 73 -10.89 -2.55 -23.25
CA LEU A 73 -10.43 -3.90 -23.63
C LEU A 73 -9.58 -3.85 -24.90
N GLN A 74 -8.46 -4.54 -24.88
CA GLN A 74 -7.59 -4.70 -26.04
C GLN A 74 -8.05 -5.92 -26.84
N LEU A 75 -8.92 -5.69 -27.86
CA LEU A 75 -9.47 -6.73 -28.70
C LEU A 75 -8.73 -6.79 -30.04
N PRO A 76 -8.50 -8.00 -30.60
CA PRO A 76 -8.00 -8.15 -31.96
C PRO A 76 -8.99 -7.60 -33.00
N GLU A 77 -8.49 -7.21 -34.17
CA GLU A 77 -9.33 -6.78 -35.29
C GLU A 77 -10.36 -7.86 -35.68
N GLY A 78 -11.61 -7.46 -35.82
CA GLY A 78 -12.71 -8.36 -36.15
C GLY A 78 -13.32 -9.08 -34.93
N VAL A 79 -12.89 -8.75 -33.72
CA VAL A 79 -13.47 -9.23 -32.46
C VAL A 79 -14.12 -8.05 -31.73
N THR A 80 -15.30 -8.28 -31.22
CA THR A 80 -16.05 -7.31 -30.37
C THR A 80 -16.38 -7.95 -29.04
N ALA A 81 -16.58 -7.15 -28.00
CA ALA A 81 -16.97 -7.63 -26.69
C ALA A 81 -18.26 -6.97 -26.20
N GLN A 82 -19.00 -7.69 -25.40
CA GLN A 82 -20.16 -7.24 -24.66
C GLN A 82 -19.76 -7.19 -23.15
N THR A 83 -19.94 -6.04 -22.55
CA THR A 83 -19.74 -5.81 -21.11
C THR A 83 -21.11 -5.68 -20.41
N ASP A 84 -21.43 -4.52 -19.83
CA ASP A 84 -22.71 -4.28 -19.14
C ASP A 84 -23.87 -3.94 -20.08
N SER A 85 -23.60 -3.67 -21.35
CA SER A 85 -24.60 -3.38 -22.37
C SER A 85 -24.96 -4.64 -23.17
N THR A 86 -26.10 -4.62 -23.86
CA THR A 86 -26.49 -5.69 -24.77
C THR A 86 -25.77 -5.61 -26.13
N GLU A 87 -24.93 -4.57 -26.32
CA GLU A 87 -24.25 -4.31 -27.59
C GLU A 87 -22.81 -4.84 -27.58
N PHE A 88 -22.40 -5.41 -28.70
CA PHE A 88 -21.02 -5.82 -28.95
C PHE A 88 -20.22 -4.63 -29.52
N ARG A 89 -19.13 -4.26 -28.84
CA ARG A 89 -18.30 -3.12 -29.20
C ARG A 89 -16.82 -3.52 -29.32
N ALA A 90 -16.13 -2.88 -30.26
CA ALA A 90 -14.68 -3.05 -30.42
C ALA A 90 -13.89 -2.25 -29.35
N ASP A 91 -14.48 -1.21 -28.82
CA ASP A 91 -13.98 -0.32 -27.77
C ASP A 91 -14.70 -0.55 -26.41
N ALA A 92 -15.00 -1.82 -26.12
CA ALA A 92 -15.70 -2.17 -24.89
C ALA A 92 -14.91 -1.75 -23.64
N GLU A 93 -15.61 -1.16 -22.69
CA GLU A 93 -15.04 -0.63 -21.45
C GLU A 93 -15.49 -1.45 -20.24
N ILE A 94 -14.64 -1.52 -19.23
CA ILE A 94 -14.91 -2.15 -17.95
C ILE A 94 -14.58 -1.18 -16.81
N ALA A 95 -15.27 -1.31 -15.68
CA ALA A 95 -14.90 -0.57 -14.48
C ALA A 95 -13.67 -1.22 -13.83
N VAL A 96 -12.69 -0.39 -13.52
CA VAL A 96 -11.46 -0.80 -12.83
C VAL A 96 -11.29 0.04 -11.58
N ARG A 97 -11.08 -0.62 -10.45
CA ARG A 97 -10.76 0.01 -9.18
C ARG A 97 -9.39 -0.47 -8.69
N LEU A 98 -8.52 0.47 -8.42
CA LEU A 98 -7.16 0.25 -7.93
C LEU A 98 -7.09 0.69 -6.47
N TYR A 99 -6.60 -0.18 -5.59
CA TYR A 99 -6.44 0.10 -4.16
C TYR A 99 -4.97 0.28 -3.85
N VAL A 100 -4.59 1.50 -3.48
CA VAL A 100 -3.21 1.90 -3.21
C VAL A 100 -3.10 2.35 -1.75
N GLN A 101 -2.22 1.70 -1.00
CA GLN A 101 -2.03 1.99 0.43
C GLN A 101 -0.56 2.31 0.74
N PRO A 102 -0.31 3.14 1.78
CA PRO A 102 1.04 3.35 2.27
C PRO A 102 1.59 2.07 2.91
N ILE A 103 2.84 1.77 2.61
CA ILE A 103 3.56 0.65 3.22
C ILE A 103 3.77 0.95 4.71
N GLN A 104 3.43 -0.03 5.57
CA GLN A 104 3.77 0.01 6.98
C GLN A 104 5.12 -0.68 7.20
N ASP A 105 5.94 -0.10 8.04
CA ASP A 105 7.28 -0.61 8.36
C ASP A 105 7.53 -0.50 9.87
N GLU A 106 8.56 -1.16 10.34
CA GLU A 106 9.01 -1.07 11.73
C GLU A 106 10.50 -0.73 11.81
N ARG A 107 10.87 0.05 12.82
CA ARG A 107 12.25 0.38 13.13
C ARG A 107 12.58 0.05 14.57
N LYS A 108 13.58 -0.81 14.75
CA LYS A 108 14.16 -1.08 16.07
C LYS A 108 15.24 -0.06 16.36
N LEU A 109 15.09 0.65 17.45
CA LEU A 109 15.96 1.76 17.85
C LEU A 109 16.42 1.59 19.30
N GLU A 110 17.49 2.31 19.66
CA GLU A 110 17.98 2.44 21.01
C GLU A 110 18.04 3.92 21.38
N ALA A 111 17.56 4.27 22.54
CA ALA A 111 17.66 5.62 23.09
C ALA A 111 18.27 5.61 24.49
N ASN A 112 18.95 6.70 24.84
CA ASN A 112 19.44 6.90 26.19
C ASN A 112 18.26 7.25 27.11
N ILE A 113 18.31 6.77 28.34
CA ILE A 113 17.40 7.14 29.40
C ILE A 113 17.93 8.42 30.04
N VAL A 114 17.08 9.40 30.28
CA VAL A 114 17.45 10.66 30.92
C VAL A 114 16.87 10.72 32.34
N ALA A 115 17.67 11.17 33.30
CA ALA A 115 17.15 11.43 34.64
C ALA A 115 16.60 12.86 34.70
N LYS A 116 15.33 12.98 35.13
CA LYS A 116 14.68 14.28 35.37
C LYS A 116 14.57 14.57 36.87
N ASN A 117 14.56 15.83 37.23
CA ASN A 117 14.30 16.32 38.58
C ASN A 117 15.31 15.83 39.65
N ILE A 118 16.59 15.75 39.27
CA ILE A 118 17.67 15.44 40.21
C ILE A 118 17.84 16.62 41.14
N ALA A 119 17.91 16.41 42.45
CA ALA A 119 18.14 17.46 43.44
C ALA A 119 19.56 18.08 43.32
N ASP A 120 19.67 19.35 43.62
CA ASP A 120 20.95 20.07 43.57
C ASP A 120 22.04 19.38 44.36
N GLY A 121 23.21 19.22 43.74
CA GLY A 121 24.37 18.58 44.36
C GLY A 121 24.37 17.05 44.29
N LEU A 122 23.36 16.43 43.70
CA LEU A 122 23.33 15.00 43.44
C LEU A 122 23.63 14.70 41.98
N ALA A 123 24.18 13.49 41.72
CA ALA A 123 24.36 12.93 40.38
C ALA A 123 23.66 11.58 40.28
N CYS A 124 23.13 11.30 39.12
CA CYS A 124 22.45 10.03 38.83
C CYS A 124 23.29 9.15 37.89
N VAL A 125 23.51 7.90 38.28
CA VAL A 125 24.08 6.85 37.40
C VAL A 125 22.98 5.80 37.21
N MET A 126 22.71 5.49 35.96
CA MET A 126 21.65 4.55 35.58
C MET A 126 22.21 3.22 35.06
N ASN A 127 21.53 2.15 35.35
CA ASN A 127 21.80 0.85 34.77
C ASN A 127 20.47 0.09 34.56
N PRO A 128 20.05 -0.16 33.33
CA PRO A 128 20.71 0.20 32.05
C PRO A 128 20.64 1.71 31.74
N GLU A 129 21.60 2.21 30.96
CA GLU A 129 21.62 3.59 30.48
C GLU A 129 20.77 3.78 29.21
N LYS A 130 20.44 2.68 28.53
CA LYS A 130 19.70 2.67 27.25
C LYS A 130 18.51 1.73 27.29
N VAL A 131 17.53 2.05 26.49
CA VAL A 131 16.36 1.21 26.22
C VAL A 131 16.24 0.94 24.72
N SER A 132 15.95 -0.32 24.37
CA SER A 132 15.59 -0.70 22.99
C SER A 132 14.07 -0.65 22.86
N PHE A 133 13.58 -0.09 21.76
CA PHE A 133 12.17 0.01 21.45
C PHE A 133 11.92 -0.15 19.97
N VAL A 134 10.66 -0.39 19.58
CA VAL A 134 10.23 -0.51 18.19
C VAL A 134 9.24 0.60 17.90
N LEU A 135 9.45 1.30 16.79
CA LEU A 135 8.47 2.21 16.20
C LEU A 135 7.83 1.53 14.99
N ASN A 136 6.52 1.47 15.00
CA ASN A 136 5.71 1.03 13.87
C ASN A 136 5.03 2.25 13.25
N GLY A 137 4.95 2.30 11.93
CA GLY A 137 4.28 3.38 11.25
C GLY A 137 4.49 3.37 9.74
N ASN A 138 4.02 4.42 9.10
CA ASN A 138 4.21 4.63 7.68
C ASN A 138 5.70 4.64 7.31
N ALA A 139 6.10 3.86 6.30
CA ALA A 139 7.49 3.69 5.89
C ALA A 139 8.16 5.02 5.47
N GLU A 140 7.42 5.93 4.82
CA GLU A 140 7.91 7.26 4.45
C GLU A 140 8.23 8.09 5.69
N TRP A 141 7.32 8.10 6.67
CA TRP A 141 7.53 8.80 7.94
C TRP A 141 8.74 8.25 8.68
N LEU A 142 8.86 6.93 8.80
CA LEU A 142 10.01 6.27 9.45
C LEU A 142 11.35 6.53 8.74
N ALA A 143 11.32 6.77 7.42
CA ALA A 143 12.50 7.06 6.62
C ALA A 143 12.95 8.53 6.68
N THR A 144 12.00 9.46 6.86
CA THR A 144 12.26 10.90 6.70
C THR A 144 12.37 11.67 8.03
N GLN A 145 11.85 11.11 9.14
CA GLN A 145 11.84 11.79 10.43
C GLN A 145 13.06 11.45 11.30
N PRO A 146 13.53 12.38 12.13
CA PRO A 146 14.54 12.13 13.16
C PRO A 146 13.92 11.34 14.32
N LEU A 147 13.80 10.04 14.18
CA LEU A 147 13.00 9.16 15.04
C LEU A 147 13.39 9.23 16.52
N LEU A 148 14.67 9.45 16.84
CA LEU A 148 15.15 9.54 18.21
C LEU A 148 14.72 10.85 18.91
N ASP A 149 14.43 11.89 18.13
CA ASP A 149 13.97 13.18 18.66
C ASP A 149 12.47 13.17 18.94
N THR A 150 11.76 12.15 18.48
CA THR A 150 10.31 12.03 18.68
C THR A 150 9.92 11.35 19.99
N VAL A 151 10.87 10.65 20.62
CA VAL A 151 10.61 9.83 21.82
C VAL A 151 11.68 10.11 22.88
N LEU A 152 11.25 10.51 24.05
CA LEU A 152 12.12 10.73 25.22
C LEU A 152 11.82 9.67 26.29
N PHE A 153 12.83 8.88 26.66
CA PHE A 153 12.77 7.96 27.77
C PHE A 153 13.42 8.60 29.00
N TYR A 154 12.72 8.61 30.12
CA TYR A 154 13.22 9.22 31.33
C TYR A 154 12.80 8.50 32.60
N VAL A 155 13.54 8.72 33.65
CA VAL A 155 13.19 8.39 35.04
C VAL A 155 13.01 9.67 35.85
N ASP A 156 11.98 9.69 36.66
CA ASP A 156 11.72 10.86 37.56
C ASP A 156 12.37 10.62 38.91
N CYS A 157 13.30 11.49 39.22
CA CYS A 157 14.07 11.47 40.47
C CYS A 157 13.54 12.47 41.52
N THR A 158 12.30 12.93 41.36
CA THR A 158 11.71 13.92 42.30
C THR A 158 11.75 13.43 43.75
N GLY A 159 12.34 14.21 44.65
CA GLY A 159 12.35 13.95 46.09
C GLY A 159 13.26 12.80 46.54
N LEU A 160 14.12 12.27 45.65
CA LEU A 160 15.09 11.24 46.01
C LEU A 160 16.31 11.85 46.70
N ALA A 161 16.79 11.21 47.77
CA ALA A 161 18.03 11.50 48.46
C ALA A 161 19.15 10.57 47.95
N GLU A 162 20.34 10.66 48.52
CA GLU A 162 21.42 9.72 48.25
C GLU A 162 20.99 8.28 48.56
N GLY A 163 21.12 7.37 47.59
CA GLY A 163 20.70 5.96 47.73
C GLY A 163 20.59 5.24 46.40
N THR A 164 20.19 3.99 46.47
CA THR A 164 19.92 3.14 45.27
C THR A 164 18.41 2.88 45.17
N TYR A 165 17.86 3.19 44.00
CA TYR A 165 16.43 3.12 43.76
C TYR A 165 16.14 2.31 42.49
N THR A 166 15.00 1.64 42.45
CA THR A 166 14.45 1.01 41.24
C THR A 166 13.27 1.88 40.81
N LEU A 167 13.42 2.55 39.68
CA LEU A 167 12.43 3.47 39.15
C LEU A 167 11.86 2.96 37.82
N PRO A 168 10.57 3.19 37.52
CA PRO A 168 10.00 2.90 36.24
C PRO A 168 10.54 3.88 35.17
N VAL A 169 10.89 3.38 34.00
CA VAL A 169 11.18 4.22 32.84
C VAL A 169 9.86 4.73 32.26
N GLN A 170 9.78 6.04 32.12
CA GLN A 170 8.65 6.74 31.53
C GLN A 170 8.98 7.14 30.10
N VAL A 171 7.96 7.26 29.26
CA VAL A 171 8.08 7.67 27.85
C VAL A 171 7.25 8.92 27.59
N GLU A 172 7.86 9.89 26.94
CA GLU A 172 7.22 11.11 26.46
C GLU A 172 7.40 11.18 24.94
N THR A 173 6.33 11.39 24.21
CA THR A 173 6.36 11.49 22.75
C THR A 173 6.04 12.92 22.32
N SER A 174 6.84 13.49 21.43
CA SER A 174 6.65 14.85 20.92
C SER A 174 5.56 14.97 19.84
N ASN A 175 5.00 13.84 19.38
CA ASN A 175 3.94 13.80 18.39
C ASN A 175 2.69 13.10 18.91
N GLU A 176 1.53 13.73 18.77
CA GLU A 176 0.20 13.17 19.13
C GLU A 176 -0.19 11.91 18.35
N THR A 177 0.59 11.50 17.34
CA THR A 177 0.29 10.37 16.45
C THR A 177 0.87 9.04 16.93
N ALA A 178 1.72 9.04 17.96
CA ALA A 178 2.22 7.81 18.58
C ALA A 178 1.22 7.29 19.61
N GLN A 179 0.11 6.73 19.16
CA GLN A 179 -0.82 6.03 20.05
C GLN A 179 -0.20 4.71 20.53
N LYS A 180 -0.29 4.51 21.83
CA LYS A 180 0.06 3.28 22.52
C LYS A 180 -0.62 2.08 21.89
N SER A 181 0.14 1.10 21.46
CA SER A 181 -0.28 -0.29 21.34
C SER A 181 0.28 -1.08 22.50
#